data_398efa435a19bccf5ebf9aabfa3e6682
#
_entry.id   398efa435a19bccf5ebf9aabfa3e6682
#
_cell.length_a   1.000
_cell.length_b   1.000
_cell.length_c   1.000
_cell.angle_alpha   90.00
_cell.angle_beta   90.00
_cell.angle_gamma   90.00
#
_symmetry.space_group_name_H-M   'P 1'
#
loop_
_entity.id
_entity.type
_entity.pdbx_description
1 polymer ?
#
loop_
_entity_poly.entity_id
_entity_poly.type
_entity_poly.pdbx_seq_one_letter_code
_entity_poly.pdbx_strand_id
1 'polypeptide(L)'
;MSVPTPAPRLLCVPVSGAFGMGEYARSLAIARAVAARWPDAAVHFVLSKAAPYAADVPFPCTLLPSSPTFHTPAVSALIASFRPTCVLFDNAGRTAQLRAARAAGAQVIYISARGRQRRKAFRWRWMRLLDEHWIAYPAFSAGALNVWEKLKLRVLGRPVVRYLDAIVPRADSARQAELLAGLGLTRGRYALVVPGGGTGHPGAIDAAQRFLFAASSLAAAGTPTLFVGPGANVGNVRDLRLRPSLPQRDLAQLMRGAKIVVANGGSTLLQAIACGAPTIGIAIAKDQNARIGRCVAAGVAATAGLDGAAITALAQRLLRDDAARAGLVAAAARLALADGIEIAVGAIAAGRAKRIASAGVRRV
;
A
#
# COMPACT_ATOMS: atom_id res chain seq x y z
N MET A 1 23.15 31.36 -14.24
CA MET A 1 22.39 31.04 -13.01
C MET A 1 21.23 30.16 -13.41
N SER A 2 21.18 28.89 -12.98
CA SER A 2 20.05 28.00 -13.26
C SER A 2 18.83 28.48 -12.46
N VAL A 3 17.74 28.80 -13.14
CA VAL A 3 16.46 29.14 -12.52
C VAL A 3 16.07 27.98 -11.57
N PRO A 4 15.85 28.24 -10.31
CA PRO A 4 15.47 27.18 -9.38
C PRO A 4 14.18 26.51 -9.87
N THR A 5 14.24 25.21 -10.03
CA THR A 5 13.10 24.43 -10.52
C THR A 5 11.95 24.51 -9.49
N PRO A 6 10.78 25.06 -9.83
CA PRO A 6 9.70 25.27 -8.87
C PRO A 6 9.30 23.93 -8.22
N ALA A 7 9.00 23.93 -6.94
CA ALA A 7 8.64 22.74 -6.17
C ALA A 7 7.40 22.03 -6.78
N PRO A 8 7.28 20.71 -6.64
CA PRO A 8 6.14 19.98 -7.20
C PRO A 8 4.82 20.35 -6.49
N ARG A 9 3.75 20.40 -7.27
CA ARG A 9 2.37 20.53 -6.79
C ARG A 9 1.68 19.19 -7.03
N LEU A 10 1.56 18.38 -5.98
CA LEU A 10 1.02 17.02 -6.06
C LEU A 10 -0.44 16.98 -5.63
N LEU A 11 -1.32 16.56 -6.54
CA LEU A 11 -2.73 16.28 -6.22
C LEU A 11 -2.94 14.77 -6.10
N CYS A 12 -3.31 14.31 -4.91
CA CYS A 12 -3.60 12.90 -4.62
C CYS A 12 -5.11 12.66 -4.68
N VAL A 13 -5.53 11.75 -5.55
CA VAL A 13 -6.93 11.38 -5.77
C VAL A 13 -7.10 9.87 -5.60
N PRO A 14 -7.05 9.33 -4.36
CA PRO A 14 -7.31 7.92 -4.12
C PRO A 14 -8.80 7.60 -4.14
N VAL A 15 -9.16 6.36 -4.47
CA VAL A 15 -10.49 5.86 -4.11
C VAL A 15 -10.61 5.93 -2.59
N SER A 16 -11.69 6.53 -2.12
CA SER A 16 -11.97 6.69 -0.69
C SER A 16 -13.47 6.54 -0.43
N GLY A 17 -13.82 6.07 0.75
CA GLY A 17 -15.19 5.86 1.19
C GLY A 17 -15.21 5.37 2.62
N ALA A 18 -16.37 4.93 3.11
CA ALA A 18 -16.52 4.39 4.46
C ALA A 18 -15.61 3.19 4.74
N PHE A 19 -15.07 2.56 3.69
CA PHE A 19 -14.35 1.31 3.77
C PHE A 19 -13.06 1.33 2.95
N GLY A 20 -12.03 0.66 3.49
CA GLY A 20 -10.73 0.54 2.85
C GLY A 20 -9.81 1.72 3.10
N MET A 21 -8.56 1.43 3.41
CA MET A 21 -7.51 2.43 3.66
C MET A 21 -6.30 2.28 2.72
N GLY A 22 -6.25 1.21 1.92
CA GLY A 22 -5.04 0.84 1.19
C GLY A 22 -4.59 1.89 0.17
N GLU A 23 -5.52 2.47 -0.57
CA GLU A 23 -5.27 3.50 -1.57
C GLU A 23 -4.83 4.81 -0.91
N TYR A 24 -5.50 5.20 0.17
CA TYR A 24 -5.12 6.38 0.95
C TYR A 24 -3.75 6.21 1.59
N ALA A 25 -3.51 5.11 2.29
CA ALA A 25 -2.25 4.84 2.98
C ALA A 25 -1.05 4.85 1.99
N ARG A 26 -1.23 4.27 0.80
CA ARG A 26 -0.23 4.30 -0.27
C ARG A 26 0.01 5.70 -0.78
N SER A 27 -1.05 6.43 -1.12
CA SER A 27 -0.96 7.82 -1.58
C SER A 27 -0.33 8.73 -0.52
N LEU A 28 -0.67 8.51 0.77
CA LEU A 28 -0.09 9.26 1.89
C LEU A 28 1.40 8.99 2.07
N ALA A 29 1.84 7.73 1.94
CA ALA A 29 3.25 7.38 2.03
C ALA A 29 4.06 8.06 0.90
N ILE A 30 3.55 8.06 -0.33
CA ILE A 30 4.16 8.75 -1.47
C ILE A 30 4.17 10.28 -1.22
N ALA A 31 3.06 10.85 -0.78
CA ALA A 31 2.95 12.29 -0.51
C ALA A 31 3.94 12.77 0.55
N ARG A 32 4.09 12.01 1.65
CA ARG A 32 5.09 12.30 2.70
C ARG A 32 6.51 12.24 2.15
N ALA A 33 6.82 11.26 1.31
CA ALA A 33 8.14 11.15 0.69
C ALA A 33 8.40 12.29 -0.31
N VAL A 34 7.39 12.73 -1.05
CA VAL A 34 7.47 13.92 -1.91
C VAL A 34 7.74 15.17 -1.08
N ALA A 35 7.00 15.39 0.01
CA ALA A 35 7.20 16.52 0.90
C ALA A 35 8.59 16.51 1.57
N ALA A 36 9.07 15.33 1.98
CA ALA A 36 10.42 15.17 2.53
C ALA A 36 11.53 15.45 1.50
N ARG A 37 11.33 15.07 0.24
CA ARG A 37 12.29 15.29 -0.84
C ARG A 37 12.30 16.74 -1.34
N TRP A 38 11.16 17.42 -1.30
CA TRP A 38 10.95 18.81 -1.71
C TRP A 38 10.16 19.53 -0.62
N PRO A 39 10.83 20.20 0.34
CA PRO A 39 10.15 20.87 1.46
C PRO A 39 9.09 21.89 1.02
N ASP A 40 9.29 22.56 -0.13
CA ASP A 40 8.35 23.52 -0.69
C ASP A 40 7.26 22.88 -1.56
N ALA A 41 7.15 21.54 -1.56
CA ALA A 41 6.11 20.85 -2.33
C ALA A 41 4.72 21.17 -1.77
N ALA A 42 3.80 21.59 -2.65
CA ALA A 42 2.40 21.71 -2.31
C ALA A 42 1.71 20.36 -2.54
N VAL A 43 1.21 19.76 -1.48
CA VAL A 43 0.44 18.51 -1.54
C VAL A 43 -1.01 18.79 -1.20
N HIS A 44 -1.93 18.20 -1.97
CA HIS A 44 -3.37 18.30 -1.70
C HIS A 44 -4.06 16.96 -1.93
N PHE A 45 -4.97 16.59 -1.04
CA PHE A 45 -5.77 15.36 -1.16
C PHE A 45 -7.21 15.66 -1.56
N VAL A 46 -7.84 14.72 -2.27
CA VAL A 46 -9.28 14.71 -2.53
C VAL A 46 -9.84 13.41 -2.00
N LEU A 47 -10.69 13.47 -1.00
CA LEU A 47 -11.21 12.31 -0.29
C LEU A 47 -12.73 12.35 -0.15
N SER A 48 -13.33 11.20 0.13
CA SER A 48 -14.70 11.14 0.61
C SER A 48 -14.77 11.57 2.08
N LYS A 49 -15.74 12.41 2.43
CA LYS A 49 -16.05 12.76 3.83
C LYS A 49 -16.49 11.55 4.68
N ALA A 50 -16.95 10.47 4.03
CA ALA A 50 -17.32 9.23 4.71
C ALA A 50 -16.09 8.35 5.05
N ALA A 51 -14.88 8.73 4.66
CA ALA A 51 -13.68 7.95 4.97
C ALA A 51 -13.28 8.17 6.44
N PRO A 52 -13.06 7.10 7.24
CA PRO A 52 -12.74 7.23 8.66
C PRO A 52 -11.49 8.06 8.96
N TYR A 53 -10.57 8.13 8.01
CA TYR A 53 -9.30 8.85 8.09
C TYR A 53 -9.36 10.28 7.54
N ALA A 54 -10.54 10.74 7.11
CA ALA A 54 -10.67 12.04 6.45
C ALA A 54 -10.38 13.23 7.39
N ALA A 55 -10.60 13.06 8.70
CA ALA A 55 -10.31 14.07 9.72
C ALA A 55 -8.80 14.19 10.05
N ASP A 56 -8.01 13.13 9.81
CA ASP A 56 -6.61 13.03 10.27
C ASP A 56 -5.60 13.14 9.12
N VAL A 57 -5.99 13.78 8.02
CA VAL A 57 -5.10 13.95 6.86
C VAL A 57 -4.08 15.03 7.15
N PRO A 58 -2.75 14.75 7.13
CA PRO A 58 -1.73 15.73 7.48
C PRO A 58 -1.41 16.74 6.37
N PHE A 59 -2.22 16.81 5.34
CA PHE A 59 -2.10 17.72 4.20
C PHE A 59 -3.45 18.39 3.91
N PRO A 60 -3.45 19.56 3.25
CA PRO A 60 -4.65 20.18 2.74
C PRO A 60 -5.53 19.17 1.99
N CYS A 61 -6.84 19.15 2.28
CA CYS A 61 -7.75 18.16 1.76
C CYS A 61 -9.08 18.77 1.34
N THR A 62 -9.58 18.37 0.18
CA THR A 62 -10.96 18.63 -0.25
C THR A 62 -11.81 17.40 0.01
N LEU A 63 -12.82 17.55 0.86
CA LEU A 63 -13.75 16.47 1.21
C LEU A 63 -14.99 16.52 0.31
N LEU A 64 -15.28 15.41 -0.36
CA LEU A 64 -16.43 15.21 -1.23
C LEU A 64 -17.48 14.32 -0.57
N PRO A 65 -18.76 14.40 -0.95
CA PRO A 65 -19.82 13.57 -0.37
C PRO A 65 -19.54 12.05 -0.46
N SER A 66 -18.89 11.60 -1.54
CA SER A 66 -18.48 10.21 -1.75
C SER A 66 -17.12 10.15 -2.47
N SER A 67 -16.74 8.97 -2.95
CA SER A 67 -15.43 8.79 -3.63
C SER A 67 -15.23 9.81 -4.77
N PRO A 68 -14.04 10.43 -4.87
CA PRO A 68 -13.69 11.40 -5.92
C PRO A 68 -13.98 10.91 -7.34
N THR A 69 -14.00 9.60 -7.54
CA THR A 69 -14.34 8.97 -8.83
C THR A 69 -15.73 9.38 -9.34
N PHE A 70 -16.67 9.71 -8.46
CA PHE A 70 -18.06 10.08 -8.81
C PHE A 70 -18.29 11.58 -8.95
N HIS A 71 -17.32 12.41 -8.56
CA HIS A 71 -17.42 13.87 -8.52
C HIS A 71 -16.53 14.54 -9.57
N THR A 72 -16.74 14.19 -10.85
CA THR A 72 -15.89 14.68 -11.95
C THR A 72 -15.85 16.22 -12.03
N PRO A 73 -16.98 16.98 -11.94
CA PRO A 73 -16.92 18.43 -12.00
C PRO A 73 -16.05 19.03 -10.88
N ALA A 74 -16.25 18.61 -9.62
CA ALA A 74 -15.50 19.11 -8.47
C ALA A 74 -14.00 18.80 -8.58
N VAL A 75 -13.63 17.57 -8.97
CA VAL A 75 -12.22 17.20 -9.17
C VAL A 75 -11.60 17.99 -10.31
N SER A 76 -12.33 18.24 -11.41
CA SER A 76 -11.83 19.01 -12.55
C SER A 76 -11.66 20.50 -12.20
N ALA A 77 -12.58 21.07 -11.44
CA ALA A 77 -12.47 22.45 -10.93
C ALA A 77 -11.25 22.60 -10.01
N LEU A 78 -11.04 21.63 -9.11
CA LEU A 78 -9.86 21.64 -8.23
C LEU A 78 -8.56 21.52 -9.04
N ILE A 79 -8.51 20.68 -10.07
CA ILE A 79 -7.34 20.59 -10.96
C ILE A 79 -7.05 21.95 -11.61
N ALA A 80 -8.09 22.66 -12.06
CA ALA A 80 -7.94 23.97 -12.67
C ALA A 80 -7.44 25.04 -11.68
N SER A 81 -7.96 25.07 -10.45
CA SER A 81 -7.59 26.05 -9.43
C SER A 81 -6.25 25.73 -8.75
N PHE A 82 -6.04 24.48 -8.38
CA PHE A 82 -4.79 24.03 -7.73
C PHE A 82 -3.60 24.01 -8.70
N ARG A 83 -3.83 23.87 -10.02
CA ARG A 83 -2.78 23.78 -11.06
C ARG A 83 -1.66 22.79 -10.70
N PRO A 84 -1.99 21.51 -10.51
CA PRO A 84 -1.01 20.51 -10.13
C PRO A 84 0.06 20.31 -11.20
N THR A 85 1.31 20.08 -10.80
CA THR A 85 2.35 19.59 -11.72
C THR A 85 2.30 18.07 -11.87
N CYS A 86 1.68 17.38 -10.89
CA CYS A 86 1.49 15.93 -10.88
C CYS A 86 0.13 15.59 -10.27
N VAL A 87 -0.63 14.71 -10.91
CA VAL A 87 -1.87 14.14 -10.36
C VAL A 87 -1.73 12.64 -10.25
N LEU A 88 -1.94 12.15 -9.03
CA LEU A 88 -1.86 10.74 -8.67
C LEU A 88 -3.28 10.19 -8.47
N PHE A 89 -3.79 9.42 -9.43
CA PHE A 89 -5.07 8.71 -9.32
C PHE A 89 -4.82 7.29 -8.81
N ASP A 90 -5.21 6.98 -7.58
CA ASP A 90 -5.02 5.65 -7.02
C ASP A 90 -6.34 4.85 -7.04
N ASN A 91 -6.43 3.88 -7.95
CA ASN A 91 -7.64 3.13 -8.30
C ASN A 91 -8.85 4.03 -8.67
N ALA A 92 -8.71 5.34 -8.55
CA ALA A 92 -9.71 6.38 -8.80
C ALA A 92 -9.68 6.86 -10.26
N GLY A 93 -10.48 7.86 -10.55
CA GLY A 93 -10.45 8.61 -11.80
C GLY A 93 -11.47 8.16 -12.83
N ARG A 94 -11.86 9.15 -13.63
CA ARG A 94 -12.69 9.04 -14.82
C ARG A 94 -11.94 9.65 -16.01
N THR A 95 -12.30 9.28 -17.21
CA THR A 95 -11.66 9.79 -18.44
C THR A 95 -11.62 11.32 -18.49
N ALA A 96 -12.70 12.00 -18.06
CA ALA A 96 -12.78 13.45 -18.03
C ALA A 96 -11.79 14.05 -17.01
N GLN A 97 -11.65 13.46 -15.82
CA GLN A 97 -10.67 13.91 -14.81
C GLN A 97 -9.22 13.78 -15.31
N LEU A 98 -8.91 12.66 -16.01
CA LEU A 98 -7.58 12.48 -16.62
C LEU A 98 -7.34 13.52 -17.73
N ARG A 99 -8.37 13.83 -18.54
CA ARG A 99 -8.27 14.89 -19.56
C ARG A 99 -8.02 16.26 -18.93
N ALA A 100 -8.76 16.60 -17.85
CA ALA A 100 -8.55 17.84 -17.11
C ALA A 100 -7.12 17.95 -16.57
N ALA A 101 -6.60 16.89 -15.95
CA ALA A 101 -5.23 16.87 -15.46
C ALA A 101 -4.19 17.07 -16.60
N ARG A 102 -4.40 16.39 -17.74
CA ARG A 102 -3.55 16.53 -18.90
C ARG A 102 -3.61 17.92 -19.53
N ALA A 103 -4.82 18.50 -19.65
CA ALA A 103 -5.02 19.85 -20.16
C ALA A 103 -4.37 20.92 -19.26
N ALA A 104 -4.35 20.69 -17.95
CA ALA A 104 -3.61 21.51 -16.99
C ALA A 104 -2.07 21.35 -17.07
N GLY A 105 -1.55 20.51 -17.97
CA GLY A 105 -0.12 20.26 -18.10
C GLY A 105 0.47 19.33 -17.04
N ALA A 106 -0.33 18.71 -16.18
CA ALA A 106 0.13 17.85 -15.11
C ALA A 106 0.70 16.52 -15.63
N GLN A 107 1.68 15.94 -14.93
CA GLN A 107 2.02 14.53 -15.06
C GLN A 107 0.85 13.69 -14.54
N VAL A 108 0.28 12.86 -15.40
CA VAL A 108 -0.88 12.04 -15.07
C VAL A 108 -0.42 10.63 -14.73
N ILE A 109 -0.50 10.28 -13.45
CA ILE A 109 -0.10 8.98 -12.91
C ILE A 109 -1.35 8.23 -12.47
N TYR A 110 -1.45 6.97 -12.87
CA TYR A 110 -2.53 6.09 -12.42
C TYR A 110 -1.98 4.86 -11.73
N ILE A 111 -2.41 4.60 -10.48
CA ILE A 111 -2.09 3.39 -9.74
C ILE A 111 -3.23 2.39 -9.87
N SER A 112 -2.90 1.14 -10.18
CA SER A 112 -3.85 0.02 -10.19
C SER A 112 -3.44 -1.06 -9.18
N ALA A 113 -4.33 -1.41 -8.26
CA ALA A 113 -4.13 -2.47 -7.26
C ALA A 113 -4.89 -3.76 -7.59
N ARG A 114 -5.83 -3.72 -8.53
CA ARG A 114 -6.69 -4.87 -8.89
C ARG A 114 -6.73 -5.07 -10.39
N GLY A 115 -6.98 -6.28 -10.85
CA GLY A 115 -6.99 -6.63 -12.26
C GLY A 115 -7.98 -5.80 -13.12
N ARG A 116 -9.16 -5.43 -12.56
CA ARG A 116 -10.12 -4.56 -13.24
C ARG A 116 -9.54 -3.17 -13.51
N GLN A 117 -8.88 -2.57 -12.52
CA GLN A 117 -8.23 -1.27 -12.63
C GLN A 117 -7.03 -1.32 -13.60
N ARG A 118 -6.23 -2.40 -13.54
CA ARG A 118 -5.15 -2.63 -14.50
C ARG A 118 -5.68 -2.69 -15.93
N ARG A 119 -6.70 -3.51 -16.21
CA ARG A 119 -7.34 -3.56 -17.54
C ARG A 119 -7.89 -2.21 -17.99
N LYS A 120 -8.39 -1.37 -17.07
CA LYS A 120 -8.87 -0.02 -17.36
C LYS A 120 -7.73 0.89 -17.83
N ALA A 121 -6.57 0.83 -17.16
CA ALA A 121 -5.38 1.59 -17.55
C ALA A 121 -4.86 1.23 -18.95
N PHE A 122 -5.01 -0.04 -19.36
CA PHE A 122 -4.62 -0.51 -20.70
C PHE A 122 -5.70 -0.33 -21.79
N ARG A 123 -6.74 0.46 -21.57
CA ARG A 123 -7.65 0.91 -22.62
C ARG A 123 -6.96 2.01 -23.43
N TRP A 124 -7.00 1.96 -24.77
CA TRP A 124 -6.36 2.90 -25.68
C TRP A 124 -6.57 4.37 -25.31
N ARG A 125 -7.83 4.75 -25.02
CA ARG A 125 -8.19 6.11 -24.60
C ARG A 125 -7.53 6.53 -23.28
N TRP A 126 -7.27 5.59 -22.36
CA TRP A 126 -6.61 5.86 -21.08
C TRP A 126 -5.10 5.94 -21.26
N MET A 127 -4.51 4.98 -21.98
CA MET A 127 -3.08 4.97 -22.28
C MET A 127 -2.62 6.30 -22.88
N ARG A 128 -3.41 6.90 -23.79
CA ARG A 128 -3.10 8.21 -24.40
C ARG A 128 -3.13 9.37 -23.39
N LEU A 129 -3.83 9.25 -22.28
CA LEU A 129 -3.95 10.29 -21.25
C LEU A 129 -2.94 10.12 -20.12
N LEU A 130 -2.45 8.91 -19.89
CA LEU A 130 -1.52 8.60 -18.81
C LEU A 130 -0.07 8.86 -19.26
N ASP A 131 0.73 9.46 -18.39
CA ASP A 131 2.18 9.48 -18.53
C ASP A 131 2.78 8.23 -17.89
N GLU A 132 2.24 7.82 -16.74
CA GLU A 132 2.68 6.64 -16.04
C GLU A 132 1.49 5.78 -15.56
N HIS A 133 1.67 4.47 -15.62
CA HIS A 133 0.78 3.49 -15.00
C HIS A 133 1.57 2.68 -13.98
N TRP A 134 1.28 2.88 -12.72
CA TRP A 134 1.91 2.13 -11.64
C TRP A 134 1.04 0.95 -11.23
N ILE A 135 1.63 -0.24 -11.18
CA ILE A 135 1.01 -1.44 -10.65
C ILE A 135 1.43 -1.52 -9.19
N ALA A 136 0.45 -1.51 -8.27
CA ALA A 136 0.65 -1.31 -6.84
C ALA A 136 1.43 -2.42 -6.13
N TYR A 137 1.66 -3.55 -6.80
CA TYR A 137 2.28 -4.74 -6.23
C TYR A 137 3.39 -5.27 -7.13
N PRO A 138 4.35 -6.06 -6.57
CA PRO A 138 5.46 -6.64 -7.34
C PRO A 138 4.98 -7.51 -8.50
N ALA A 139 5.81 -7.60 -9.53
CA ALA A 139 5.47 -8.34 -10.76
C ALA A 139 5.13 -9.82 -10.48
N PHE A 140 5.83 -10.49 -9.56
CA PHE A 140 5.55 -11.88 -9.20
C PHE A 140 4.15 -12.04 -8.58
N SER A 141 3.68 -11.04 -7.81
CA SER A 141 2.39 -11.04 -7.13
C SER A 141 1.24 -10.49 -8.01
N ALA A 142 1.47 -9.39 -8.75
CA ALA A 142 0.47 -8.77 -9.61
C ALA A 142 0.33 -9.46 -10.98
N GLY A 143 1.29 -10.29 -11.35
CA GLY A 143 1.45 -10.86 -12.68
C GLY A 143 2.22 -9.93 -13.64
N ALA A 144 3.13 -10.50 -14.43
CA ALA A 144 3.85 -9.79 -15.47
C ALA A 144 2.91 -9.18 -16.52
N LEU A 145 3.41 -8.26 -17.34
CA LEU A 145 2.67 -7.74 -18.47
C LEU A 145 2.41 -8.86 -19.50
N ASN A 146 1.16 -9.02 -19.88
CA ASN A 146 0.79 -10.00 -20.91
C ASN A 146 1.15 -9.48 -22.32
N VAL A 147 1.04 -10.36 -23.32
CA VAL A 147 1.42 -10.06 -24.71
C VAL A 147 0.64 -8.84 -25.25
N TRP A 148 -0.66 -8.75 -24.97
CA TRP A 148 -1.50 -7.64 -25.44
C TRP A 148 -1.15 -6.31 -24.77
N GLU A 149 -0.81 -6.32 -23.46
CA GLU A 149 -0.36 -5.14 -22.75
C GLU A 149 0.99 -4.64 -23.34
N LYS A 150 1.93 -5.57 -23.57
CA LYS A 150 3.22 -5.25 -24.22
C LYS A 150 3.07 -4.71 -25.64
N LEU A 151 2.19 -5.32 -26.45
CA LEU A 151 1.92 -4.86 -27.81
C LEU A 151 1.34 -3.44 -27.81
N LYS A 152 0.35 -3.16 -26.96
CA LYS A 152 -0.23 -1.80 -26.85
C LYS A 152 0.80 -0.77 -26.43
N LEU A 153 1.69 -1.11 -25.49
CA LEU A 153 2.77 -0.22 -25.07
C LEU A 153 3.76 0.04 -26.21
N ARG A 154 4.11 -0.99 -26.98
CA ARG A 154 5.00 -0.84 -28.17
C ARG A 154 4.37 0.10 -29.21
N VAL A 155 3.09 -0.06 -29.50
CA VAL A 155 2.37 0.76 -30.49
C VAL A 155 2.21 2.22 -30.04
N LEU A 156 1.88 2.46 -28.77
CA LEU A 156 1.62 3.82 -28.28
C LEU A 156 2.84 4.52 -27.68
N GLY A 157 3.93 3.79 -27.35
CA GLY A 157 5.07 4.33 -26.62
C GLY A 157 4.75 4.83 -25.21
N ARG A 158 3.52 4.58 -24.71
CA ARG A 158 3.03 5.10 -23.44
C ARG A 158 1.84 4.29 -22.87
N PRO A 159 1.52 4.39 -21.57
CA PRO A 159 2.29 5.04 -20.50
C PRO A 159 3.58 4.28 -20.15
N VAL A 160 4.49 4.90 -19.40
CA VAL A 160 5.56 4.15 -18.74
C VAL A 160 4.91 3.30 -17.63
N VAL A 161 5.19 1.97 -17.65
CA VAL A 161 4.64 1.06 -16.64
C VAL A 161 5.71 0.75 -15.60
N ARG A 162 5.33 0.87 -14.30
CA ARG A 162 6.19 0.51 -13.17
C ARG A 162 5.45 -0.39 -12.21
N TYR A 163 6.16 -1.31 -11.57
CA TYR A 163 5.69 -2.02 -10.39
C TYR A 163 6.21 -1.28 -9.16
N LEU A 164 5.34 -0.98 -8.20
CA LEU A 164 5.75 -0.28 -6.98
C LEU A 164 6.31 -1.21 -5.91
N ASP A 165 6.40 -2.50 -6.24
CA ASP A 165 6.85 -3.57 -5.35
C ASP A 165 6.21 -3.48 -3.95
N ALA A 166 6.93 -2.97 -2.95
CA ALA A 166 6.37 -2.80 -1.62
C ALA A 166 6.55 -1.36 -1.13
N ILE A 167 5.45 -0.74 -0.71
CA ILE A 167 5.50 0.56 -0.03
C ILE A 167 5.60 0.30 1.45
N VAL A 168 6.82 0.34 1.95
CA VAL A 168 7.15 0.09 3.35
C VAL A 168 8.03 1.23 3.86
N PRO A 169 7.68 1.85 5.00
CA PRO A 169 8.55 2.83 5.64
C PRO A 169 9.95 2.26 5.92
N ARG A 170 10.97 3.10 5.81
CA ARG A 170 12.35 2.70 6.08
C ARG A 170 12.51 2.11 7.49
N ALA A 171 13.53 1.27 7.66
CA ALA A 171 13.87 0.76 8.97
C ALA A 171 14.32 1.90 9.88
N ASP A 172 13.85 1.87 11.12
CA ASP A 172 14.15 2.82 12.17
C ASP A 172 14.35 2.01 13.46
N SER A 173 15.61 1.73 13.78
CA SER A 173 15.97 0.88 14.92
C SER A 173 15.65 1.52 16.27
N ALA A 174 15.77 2.85 16.37
CA ALA A 174 15.46 3.58 17.60
C ALA A 174 13.93 3.51 17.85
N ARG A 175 13.13 3.80 16.82
CA ARG A 175 11.67 3.71 16.92
C ARG A 175 11.21 2.27 17.18
N GLN A 176 11.87 1.28 16.58
CA GLN A 176 11.56 -0.13 16.86
C GLN A 176 11.80 -0.48 18.34
N ALA A 177 12.94 -0.08 18.88
CA ALA A 177 13.28 -0.34 20.28
C ALA A 177 12.27 0.33 21.24
N GLU A 178 11.91 1.58 21.00
CA GLU A 178 10.89 2.31 21.77
C GLU A 178 9.53 1.59 21.74
N LEU A 179 9.06 1.18 20.55
CA LEU A 179 7.79 0.47 20.39
C LEU A 179 7.80 -0.87 21.12
N LEU A 180 8.89 -1.64 21.01
CA LEU A 180 9.02 -2.94 21.67
C LEU A 180 9.03 -2.79 23.19
N ALA A 181 9.78 -1.81 23.72
CA ALA A 181 9.81 -1.50 25.14
C ALA A 181 8.41 -1.11 25.67
N GLY A 182 7.72 -0.19 24.99
CA GLY A 182 6.39 0.28 25.36
C GLY A 182 5.28 -0.81 25.27
N LEU A 183 5.56 -1.91 24.55
CA LEU A 183 4.66 -3.07 24.45
C LEU A 183 5.09 -4.25 25.33
N GLY A 184 6.24 -4.18 25.98
CA GLY A 184 6.83 -5.31 26.71
C GLY A 184 7.13 -6.48 25.80
N LEU A 185 7.62 -6.23 24.59
CA LEU A 185 7.95 -7.23 23.59
C LEU A 185 9.48 -7.28 23.36
N THR A 186 9.97 -8.44 22.97
CA THR A 186 11.38 -8.64 22.62
C THR A 186 11.50 -8.99 21.14
N ARG A 187 12.42 -8.33 20.44
CA ARG A 187 12.70 -8.60 19.03
C ARG A 187 12.98 -10.09 18.79
N GLY A 188 12.35 -10.66 17.76
CA GLY A 188 12.48 -12.07 17.38
C GLY A 188 11.77 -13.05 18.31
N ARG A 189 11.01 -12.57 19.31
CA ARG A 189 10.38 -13.44 20.31
C ARG A 189 8.85 -13.30 20.41
N TYR A 190 8.21 -12.62 19.46
CA TYR A 190 6.75 -12.45 19.45
C TYR A 190 6.13 -12.77 18.10
N ALA A 191 4.88 -13.13 18.13
CA ALA A 191 4.02 -13.23 16.96
C ALA A 191 3.27 -11.90 16.76
N LEU A 192 3.19 -11.43 15.51
CA LEU A 192 2.39 -10.28 15.13
C LEU A 192 1.20 -10.74 14.27
N VAL A 193 -0.01 -10.45 14.70
CA VAL A 193 -1.26 -10.86 14.03
C VAL A 193 -2.02 -9.64 13.55
N VAL A 194 -2.21 -9.50 12.22
CA VAL A 194 -2.79 -8.32 11.59
C VAL A 194 -3.86 -8.73 10.58
N PRO A 195 -5.14 -8.75 10.95
CA PRO A 195 -6.24 -9.03 10.03
C PRO A 195 -6.38 -7.94 8.95
N GLY A 196 -5.72 -6.80 9.14
CA GLY A 196 -5.78 -5.63 8.29
C GLY A 196 -6.87 -4.64 8.69
N GLY A 197 -6.79 -3.43 8.16
CA GLY A 197 -7.79 -2.40 8.39
C GLY A 197 -9.10 -2.65 7.63
N GLY A 198 -9.57 -3.88 7.57
CA GLY A 198 -10.71 -4.38 6.81
C GLY A 198 -12.07 -3.79 7.22
N THR A 199 -12.09 -2.51 7.53
CA THR A 199 -13.32 -1.76 7.74
C THR A 199 -14.19 -1.89 6.50
N GLY A 200 -15.29 -2.64 6.65
CA GLY A 200 -16.41 -2.68 5.72
C GLY A 200 -16.37 -3.71 4.60
N HIS A 201 -15.50 -4.68 4.64
CA HIS A 201 -15.76 -5.89 3.85
C HIS A 201 -16.89 -6.69 4.53
N PRO A 202 -17.93 -7.16 3.81
CA PRO A 202 -18.82 -8.16 4.37
C PRO A 202 -17.98 -9.32 4.91
N GLY A 203 -18.13 -9.68 6.18
CA GLY A 203 -17.31 -10.70 6.84
C GLY A 203 -15.98 -10.22 7.45
N ALA A 204 -15.65 -8.94 7.41
CA ALA A 204 -14.41 -8.44 8.01
C ALA A 204 -14.37 -8.61 9.53
N ILE A 205 -15.52 -8.47 10.22
CA ILE A 205 -15.64 -8.67 11.65
C ILE A 205 -15.40 -10.15 11.99
N ASP A 206 -16.04 -11.07 11.27
CA ASP A 206 -15.84 -12.51 11.42
C ASP A 206 -14.39 -12.92 11.14
N ALA A 207 -13.79 -12.37 10.09
CA ALA A 207 -12.38 -12.57 9.81
C ALA A 207 -11.49 -12.08 10.94
N ALA A 208 -11.73 -10.87 11.47
CA ALA A 208 -10.97 -10.33 12.60
C ALA A 208 -11.09 -11.21 13.86
N GLN A 209 -12.26 -11.78 14.12
CA GLN A 209 -12.47 -12.71 15.24
C GLN A 209 -11.65 -13.99 15.09
N ARG A 210 -11.53 -14.56 13.88
CA ARG A 210 -10.70 -15.74 13.61
C ARG A 210 -9.21 -15.47 13.81
N PHE A 211 -8.74 -14.31 13.38
CA PHE A 211 -7.37 -13.86 13.65
C PHE A 211 -7.15 -13.62 15.15
N LEU A 212 -8.13 -13.04 15.85
CA LEU A 212 -8.05 -12.80 17.29
C LEU A 212 -8.07 -14.12 18.08
N PHE A 213 -8.86 -15.10 17.66
CA PHE A 213 -8.82 -16.44 18.21
C PHE A 213 -7.41 -17.04 18.12
N ALA A 214 -6.80 -16.96 16.93
CA ALA A 214 -5.44 -17.46 16.75
C ALA A 214 -4.42 -16.69 17.60
N ALA A 215 -4.53 -15.37 17.70
CA ALA A 215 -3.67 -14.56 18.56
C ALA A 215 -3.79 -14.94 20.03
N SER A 216 -5.02 -15.12 20.53
CA SER A 216 -5.30 -15.55 21.91
C SER A 216 -4.76 -16.94 22.19
N SER A 217 -4.92 -17.87 21.23
CA SER A 217 -4.42 -19.25 21.37
C SER A 217 -2.88 -19.31 21.40
N LEU A 218 -2.19 -18.48 20.58
CA LEU A 218 -0.74 -18.36 20.61
C LEU A 218 -0.24 -17.79 21.93
N ALA A 219 -0.91 -16.76 22.46
CA ALA A 219 -0.58 -16.15 23.74
C ALA A 219 -0.81 -17.13 24.91
N ALA A 220 -1.93 -17.84 24.92
CA ALA A 220 -2.23 -18.88 25.91
C ALA A 220 -1.20 -20.02 25.90
N ALA A 221 -0.60 -20.31 24.73
CA ALA A 221 0.49 -21.26 24.59
C ALA A 221 1.88 -20.67 24.95
N GLY A 222 1.95 -19.50 25.58
CA GLY A 222 3.18 -18.86 26.07
C GLY A 222 3.98 -18.11 24.98
N THR A 223 3.40 -17.83 23.81
CA THR A 223 4.05 -16.99 22.81
C THR A 223 3.59 -15.55 22.97
N PRO A 224 4.46 -14.58 23.34
CA PRO A 224 4.11 -13.18 23.34
C PRO A 224 3.50 -12.79 21.99
N THR A 225 2.29 -12.27 21.99
CA THR A 225 1.55 -12.01 20.76
C THR A 225 0.98 -10.58 20.75
N LEU A 226 1.23 -9.86 19.66
CA LEU A 226 0.62 -8.57 19.40
C LEU A 226 -0.45 -8.74 18.31
N PHE A 227 -1.69 -8.41 18.66
CA PHE A 227 -2.79 -8.29 17.70
C PHE A 227 -3.02 -6.82 17.34
N VAL A 228 -3.06 -6.51 16.05
CA VAL A 228 -3.32 -5.15 15.55
C VAL A 228 -4.52 -5.19 14.62
N GLY A 229 -5.66 -4.79 15.11
CA GLY A 229 -6.92 -4.81 14.35
C GLY A 229 -8.11 -4.49 15.22
N PRO A 230 -9.32 -4.42 14.63
CA PRO A 230 -10.54 -4.26 15.41
C PRO A 230 -10.65 -5.44 16.36
N GLY A 231 -10.59 -5.16 17.66
CA GLY A 231 -10.67 -6.15 18.70
C GLY A 231 -12.03 -6.13 19.38
N ALA A 232 -12.57 -7.30 19.65
CA ALA A 232 -13.57 -7.47 20.70
C ALA A 232 -12.86 -7.45 22.05
N ASN A 233 -13.61 -7.17 23.14
CA ASN A 233 -13.14 -7.38 24.50
C ASN A 233 -12.82 -8.87 24.69
N VAL A 234 -11.57 -9.23 24.52
CA VAL A 234 -11.06 -10.53 24.98
C VAL A 234 -10.66 -10.30 26.42
N GLY A 235 -11.10 -11.18 27.31
CA GLY A 235 -10.65 -11.17 28.71
C GLY A 235 -9.12 -11.09 28.80
N ASN A 236 -8.60 -10.81 29.97
CA ASN A 236 -7.17 -10.64 30.19
C ASN A 236 -6.39 -11.94 29.88
N VAL A 237 -5.93 -12.08 28.64
CA VAL A 237 -5.09 -13.20 28.21
C VAL A 237 -3.63 -12.79 28.44
N ARG A 238 -2.95 -13.52 29.31
CA ARG A 238 -1.52 -13.33 29.54
C ARG A 238 -0.77 -13.39 28.18
N ASP A 239 0.24 -12.57 28.03
CA ASP A 239 1.07 -12.48 26.82
C ASP A 239 0.36 -12.01 25.54
N LEU A 240 -0.92 -11.63 25.60
CA LEU A 240 -1.62 -10.97 24.49
C LEU A 240 -1.58 -9.45 24.66
N ARG A 241 -1.17 -8.76 23.62
CA ARG A 241 -1.23 -7.30 23.49
C ARG A 241 -2.20 -6.93 22.37
N LEU A 242 -3.14 -6.03 22.66
CA LEU A 242 -4.15 -5.58 21.70
C LEU A 242 -3.90 -4.12 21.33
N ARG A 243 -3.97 -3.82 20.03
CA ARG A 243 -4.01 -2.45 19.50
C ARG A 243 -5.06 -2.36 18.40
N PRO A 244 -6.01 -1.42 18.46
CA PRO A 244 -7.06 -1.31 17.44
C PRO A 244 -6.49 -0.93 16.07
N SER A 245 -5.46 -0.11 16.06
CA SER A 245 -4.71 0.27 14.86
C SER A 245 -3.32 0.78 15.25
N LEU A 246 -2.42 0.84 14.28
CA LEU A 246 -1.12 1.48 14.41
C LEU A 246 -0.82 2.30 13.16
N PRO A 247 -0.08 3.42 13.28
CA PRO A 247 0.50 4.09 12.13
C PRO A 247 1.33 3.11 11.30
N GLN A 248 1.24 3.21 9.97
CA GLN A 248 1.97 2.30 9.05
C GLN A 248 3.48 2.27 9.35
N ARG A 249 4.05 3.41 9.75
CA ARG A 249 5.45 3.53 10.15
C ARG A 249 5.78 2.59 11.31
N ASP A 250 4.95 2.59 12.34
CA ASP A 250 5.17 1.81 13.56
C ASP A 250 4.89 0.32 13.32
N LEU A 251 3.83 0.01 12.56
CA LEU A 251 3.51 -1.37 12.17
C LEU A 251 4.66 -2.02 11.38
N ALA A 252 5.31 -1.28 10.48
CA ALA A 252 6.44 -1.78 9.71
C ALA A 252 7.65 -2.11 10.61
N GLN A 253 7.94 -1.29 11.64
CA GLN A 253 9.01 -1.59 12.60
C GLN A 253 8.69 -2.85 13.42
N LEU A 254 7.44 -3.03 13.81
CA LEU A 254 6.99 -4.24 14.50
C LEU A 254 7.01 -5.48 13.60
N MET A 255 6.68 -5.36 12.31
CA MET A 255 6.85 -6.46 11.36
C MET A 255 8.31 -6.92 11.28
N ARG A 256 9.29 -5.99 11.21
CA ARG A 256 10.73 -6.31 11.17
C ARG A 256 11.25 -6.97 12.43
N GLY A 257 10.57 -6.77 13.56
CA GLY A 257 10.95 -7.35 14.85
C GLY A 257 10.24 -8.65 15.19
N ALA A 258 9.21 -9.05 14.44
CA ALA A 258 8.41 -10.23 14.75
C ALA A 258 9.13 -11.55 14.42
N LYS A 259 8.91 -12.58 15.23
CA LYS A 259 9.34 -13.95 14.91
C LYS A 259 8.53 -14.54 13.75
N ILE A 260 7.23 -14.25 13.72
CA ILE A 260 6.32 -14.52 12.60
C ILE A 260 5.30 -13.39 12.47
N VAL A 261 4.79 -13.20 11.26
CA VAL A 261 3.66 -12.30 10.99
C VAL A 261 2.51 -13.10 10.38
N VAL A 262 1.32 -13.01 10.97
CA VAL A 262 0.06 -13.50 10.39
C VAL A 262 -0.69 -12.31 9.83
N ALA A 263 -0.86 -12.24 8.52
CA ALA A 263 -1.45 -11.09 7.86
C ALA A 263 -2.55 -11.48 6.87
N ASN A 264 -3.49 -10.56 6.62
CA ASN A 264 -4.40 -10.75 5.50
C ASN A 264 -3.66 -10.71 4.16
N GLY A 265 -4.25 -11.29 3.11
CA GLY A 265 -3.68 -11.33 1.76
C GLY A 265 -3.69 -10.00 0.99
N GLY A 266 -3.86 -8.86 1.69
CA GLY A 266 -3.80 -7.51 1.12
C GLY A 266 -2.37 -6.97 0.98
N SER A 267 -2.23 -5.65 1.06
CA SER A 267 -0.91 -4.97 1.09
C SER A 267 -0.10 -5.35 2.32
N THR A 268 -0.76 -5.67 3.44
CA THR A 268 -0.13 -6.07 4.70
C THR A 268 0.75 -7.31 4.53
N LEU A 269 0.29 -8.32 3.76
CA LEU A 269 1.09 -9.49 3.41
C LEU A 269 2.42 -9.11 2.74
N LEU A 270 2.35 -8.28 1.71
CA LEU A 270 3.53 -7.88 0.95
C LEU A 270 4.45 -6.95 1.75
N GLN A 271 3.89 -6.13 2.64
CA GLN A 271 4.66 -5.31 3.58
C GLN A 271 5.43 -6.18 4.57
N ALA A 272 4.80 -7.21 5.13
CA ALA A 272 5.46 -8.14 6.04
C ALA A 272 6.62 -8.90 5.33
N ILE A 273 6.39 -9.39 4.11
CA ILE A 273 7.43 -10.02 3.28
C ILE A 273 8.59 -9.05 3.02
N ALA A 274 8.29 -7.81 2.62
CA ALA A 274 9.30 -6.78 2.35
C ALA A 274 10.04 -6.31 3.62
N CYS A 275 9.42 -6.47 4.80
CA CYS A 275 10.09 -6.28 6.09
C CYS A 275 11.03 -7.43 6.46
N GLY A 276 11.10 -8.50 5.67
CA GLY A 276 11.90 -9.69 5.95
C GLY A 276 11.32 -10.58 7.05
N ALA A 277 10.02 -10.44 7.36
CA ALA A 277 9.37 -11.26 8.37
C ALA A 277 8.88 -12.60 7.80
N PRO A 278 9.08 -13.74 8.48
CA PRO A 278 8.41 -14.99 8.15
C PRO A 278 6.90 -14.80 8.20
N THR A 279 6.20 -14.98 7.07
CA THR A 279 4.83 -14.49 6.93
C THR A 279 3.85 -15.61 6.60
N ILE A 280 2.70 -15.59 7.28
CA ILE A 280 1.51 -16.40 6.98
C ILE A 280 0.45 -15.47 6.36
N GLY A 281 0.05 -15.76 5.13
CA GLY A 281 -1.00 -15.03 4.43
C GLY A 281 -2.36 -15.72 4.55
N ILE A 282 -3.39 -15.00 5.01
CA ILE A 282 -4.75 -15.50 5.15
C ILE A 282 -5.68 -14.69 4.24
N ALA A 283 -6.46 -15.37 3.40
CA ALA A 283 -7.40 -14.72 2.51
C ALA A 283 -8.69 -14.34 3.27
N ILE A 284 -9.00 -13.06 3.32
CA ILE A 284 -10.27 -12.52 3.84
C ILE A 284 -11.21 -12.05 2.71
N ALA A 285 -10.73 -12.03 1.47
CA ALA A 285 -11.48 -11.64 0.28
C ALA A 285 -11.03 -12.48 -0.91
N LYS A 286 -11.96 -12.74 -1.86
CA LYS A 286 -11.73 -13.62 -3.03
C LYS A 286 -10.52 -13.21 -3.89
N ASP A 287 -10.27 -11.92 -4.05
CA ASP A 287 -9.15 -11.39 -4.84
C ASP A 287 -7.77 -11.60 -4.17
N GLN A 288 -7.74 -11.96 -2.89
CA GLN A 288 -6.51 -12.21 -2.14
C GLN A 288 -5.94 -13.62 -2.38
N ASN A 289 -6.79 -14.61 -2.69
CA ASN A 289 -6.37 -16.00 -2.91
C ASN A 289 -5.28 -16.10 -3.98
N ALA A 290 -5.47 -15.46 -5.13
CA ALA A 290 -4.50 -15.50 -6.22
C ALA A 290 -3.17 -14.85 -5.84
N ARG A 291 -3.18 -13.79 -5.03
CA ARG A 291 -1.97 -13.13 -4.52
C ARG A 291 -1.23 -14.01 -3.54
N ILE A 292 -1.93 -14.56 -2.57
CA ILE A 292 -1.36 -15.50 -1.58
C ILE A 292 -0.76 -16.70 -2.28
N GLY A 293 -1.50 -17.32 -3.22
CA GLY A 293 -1.02 -18.46 -3.98
C GLY A 293 0.31 -18.18 -4.71
N ARG A 294 0.47 -16.99 -5.28
CA ARG A 294 1.74 -16.58 -5.90
C ARG A 294 2.86 -16.36 -4.88
N CYS A 295 2.54 -15.81 -3.69
CA CYS A 295 3.53 -15.68 -2.62
C CYS A 295 3.99 -17.05 -2.10
N VAL A 296 3.06 -18.00 -1.98
CA VAL A 296 3.38 -19.40 -1.59
C VAL A 296 4.22 -20.09 -2.67
N ALA A 297 3.82 -19.96 -3.94
CA ALA A 297 4.58 -20.53 -5.06
C ALA A 297 6.00 -19.95 -5.18
N ALA A 298 6.18 -18.67 -4.79
CA ALA A 298 7.49 -18.04 -4.71
C ALA A 298 8.28 -18.42 -3.44
N GLY A 299 7.70 -19.21 -2.53
CA GLY A 299 8.31 -19.63 -1.28
C GLY A 299 8.49 -18.51 -0.24
N VAL A 300 7.78 -17.39 -0.38
CA VAL A 300 7.94 -16.21 0.49
C VAL A 300 6.85 -16.06 1.55
N ALA A 301 5.86 -16.94 1.53
CA ALA A 301 4.81 -16.99 2.54
C ALA A 301 4.26 -18.41 2.69
N ALA A 302 3.75 -18.73 3.88
CA ALA A 302 2.88 -19.86 4.14
C ALA A 302 1.41 -19.40 4.12
N THR A 303 0.45 -20.34 4.02
CA THR A 303 -0.98 -20.01 4.05
C THR A 303 -1.79 -21.08 4.77
N ALA A 304 -2.89 -20.65 5.37
CA ALA A 304 -3.95 -21.50 5.92
C ALA A 304 -5.31 -20.97 5.49
N GLY A 305 -6.35 -21.76 5.69
CA GLY A 305 -7.73 -21.31 5.57
C GLY A 305 -8.07 -20.21 6.60
N LEU A 306 -9.14 -19.47 6.36
CA LEU A 306 -9.67 -18.48 7.31
C LEU A 306 -10.42 -19.20 8.44
N ASP A 307 -9.66 -19.89 9.27
CA ASP A 307 -10.10 -20.64 10.44
C ASP A 307 -9.10 -20.43 11.57
N GLY A 308 -9.58 -20.09 12.77
CA GLY A 308 -8.72 -19.75 13.90
C GLY A 308 -7.80 -20.91 14.34
N ALA A 309 -8.30 -22.14 14.33
CA ALA A 309 -7.51 -23.31 14.71
C ALA A 309 -6.45 -23.66 13.64
N ALA A 310 -6.81 -23.58 12.36
CA ALA A 310 -5.87 -23.80 11.25
C ALA A 310 -4.75 -22.76 11.24
N ILE A 311 -5.10 -21.47 11.49
CA ILE A 311 -4.11 -20.38 11.60
C ILE A 311 -3.18 -20.64 12.79
N THR A 312 -3.74 -21.01 13.96
CA THR A 312 -2.96 -21.33 15.15
C THR A 312 -1.99 -22.48 14.91
N ALA A 313 -2.47 -23.59 14.36
CA ALA A 313 -1.66 -24.77 14.09
C ALA A 313 -0.47 -24.46 13.16
N LEU A 314 -0.71 -23.73 12.06
CA LEU A 314 0.35 -23.31 11.15
C LEU A 314 1.34 -22.35 11.83
N ALA A 315 0.84 -21.37 12.59
CA ALA A 315 1.68 -20.43 13.31
C ALA A 315 2.58 -21.12 14.34
N GLN A 316 2.04 -22.04 15.14
CA GLN A 316 2.80 -22.84 16.11
C GLN A 316 3.86 -23.71 15.42
N ARG A 317 3.54 -24.31 14.27
CA ARG A 317 4.52 -25.07 13.48
C ARG A 317 5.70 -24.18 13.06
N LEU A 318 5.41 -23.02 12.47
CA LEU A 318 6.45 -22.07 12.06
C LEU A 318 7.22 -21.49 13.24
N LEU A 319 6.60 -21.28 14.40
CA LEU A 319 7.30 -20.80 15.59
C LEU A 319 8.35 -21.79 16.10
N ARG A 320 8.14 -23.09 15.89
CA ARG A 320 9.07 -24.19 16.27
C ARG A 320 10.09 -24.53 15.21
N ASP A 321 9.82 -24.22 13.94
CA ASP A 321 10.65 -24.61 12.80
C ASP A 321 11.50 -23.41 12.33
N ASP A 322 12.72 -23.31 12.85
CA ASP A 322 13.66 -22.25 12.50
C ASP A 322 14.10 -22.34 11.03
N ALA A 323 14.23 -23.56 10.50
CA ALA A 323 14.64 -23.78 9.11
C ALA A 323 13.56 -23.32 8.13
N ALA A 324 12.28 -23.62 8.41
CA ALA A 324 11.17 -23.14 7.60
C ALA A 324 11.08 -21.59 7.60
N ARG A 325 11.28 -20.95 8.77
CA ARG A 325 11.29 -19.49 8.82
C ARG A 325 12.46 -18.90 8.05
N ALA A 326 13.65 -19.43 8.21
CA ALA A 326 14.83 -19.00 7.48
C ALA A 326 14.64 -19.17 5.96
N GLY A 327 14.00 -20.26 5.52
CA GLY A 327 13.65 -20.50 4.13
C GLY A 327 12.75 -19.40 3.54
N LEU A 328 11.68 -19.01 4.26
CA LEU A 328 10.78 -17.91 3.84
C LEU A 328 11.52 -16.58 3.73
N VAL A 329 12.37 -16.25 4.71
CA VAL A 329 13.16 -15.01 4.72
C VAL A 329 14.18 -15.00 3.59
N ALA A 330 14.90 -16.09 3.38
CA ALA A 330 15.86 -16.21 2.29
C ALA A 330 15.20 -16.11 0.91
N ALA A 331 14.02 -16.71 0.74
CA ALA A 331 13.25 -16.58 -0.49
C ALA A 331 12.79 -15.12 -0.72
N ALA A 332 12.32 -14.43 0.31
CA ALA A 332 11.94 -13.02 0.24
C ALA A 332 13.14 -12.13 -0.13
N ALA A 333 14.31 -12.38 0.45
CA ALA A 333 15.54 -11.65 0.13
C ALA A 333 15.95 -11.84 -1.35
N ARG A 334 15.80 -13.06 -1.91
CA ARG A 334 16.07 -13.33 -3.34
C ARG A 334 15.16 -12.58 -4.31
N LEU A 335 13.95 -12.18 -3.88
CA LEU A 335 13.06 -11.35 -4.72
C LEU A 335 13.64 -9.96 -4.94
N ALA A 336 14.55 -9.49 -4.10
CA ALA A 336 15.19 -8.17 -4.18
C ALA A 336 14.15 -7.05 -4.42
N LEU A 337 13.06 -7.06 -3.64
CA LEU A 337 11.97 -6.09 -3.80
C LEU A 337 12.50 -4.68 -3.68
N ALA A 338 12.22 -3.87 -4.67
CA ALA A 338 12.61 -2.46 -4.67
C ALA A 338 11.73 -1.65 -3.70
N ASP A 339 12.27 -0.53 -3.22
CA ASP A 339 11.51 0.43 -2.43
C ASP A 339 10.48 1.14 -3.33
N GLY A 340 9.21 0.82 -3.15
CA GLY A 340 8.12 1.41 -3.93
C GLY A 340 7.97 2.92 -3.74
N ILE A 341 8.44 3.46 -2.63
CA ILE A 341 8.46 4.91 -2.38
C ILE A 341 9.53 5.55 -3.25
N GLU A 342 10.74 4.99 -3.30
CA GLU A 342 11.82 5.51 -4.15
C GLU A 342 11.46 5.43 -5.63
N ILE A 343 10.82 4.32 -6.07
CA ILE A 343 10.30 4.20 -7.45
C ILE A 343 9.32 5.34 -7.74
N ALA A 344 8.37 5.61 -6.84
CA ALA A 344 7.35 6.64 -7.03
C ALA A 344 7.96 8.05 -7.06
N VAL A 345 8.81 8.38 -6.09
CA VAL A 345 9.47 9.69 -6.00
C VAL A 345 10.39 9.92 -7.21
N GLY A 346 11.17 8.91 -7.60
CA GLY A 346 12.03 8.96 -8.79
C GLY A 346 11.24 9.18 -10.08
N ALA A 347 10.07 8.52 -10.23
CA ALA A 347 9.21 8.71 -11.39
C ALA A 347 8.58 10.11 -11.44
N ILE A 348 8.18 10.67 -10.31
CA ILE A 348 7.69 12.06 -10.21
C ILE A 348 8.81 13.04 -10.58
N ALA A 349 10.03 12.82 -10.08
CA ALA A 349 11.20 13.64 -10.41
C ALA A 349 11.51 13.61 -11.91
N ALA A 350 11.54 12.44 -12.53
CA ALA A 350 11.82 12.26 -13.95
C ALA A 350 10.74 12.92 -14.84
N GLY A 351 9.46 12.76 -14.49
CA GLY A 351 8.34 13.38 -15.18
C GLY A 351 8.42 14.92 -15.13
N ARG A 352 8.82 15.44 -13.98
CA ARG A 352 9.03 16.88 -13.77
C ARG A 352 10.18 17.41 -14.63
N ALA A 353 11.33 16.75 -14.63
CA ALA A 353 12.49 17.14 -15.45
C ALA A 353 12.14 17.21 -16.94
N LYS A 354 11.42 16.20 -17.47
CA LYS A 354 10.96 16.18 -18.87
C LYS A 354 10.08 17.38 -19.22
N ARG A 355 9.18 17.79 -18.31
CA ARG A 355 8.26 18.93 -18.56
C ARG A 355 8.98 20.26 -18.57
N ILE A 356 9.97 20.44 -17.71
CA ILE A 356 10.78 21.64 -17.68
C ILE A 356 11.58 21.76 -18.98
N ALA A 357 12.23 20.68 -19.39
CA ALA A 357 12.96 20.66 -20.66
C ALA A 357 12.05 21.00 -21.86
N SER A 358 10.83 20.44 -21.90
CA SER A 358 9.86 20.74 -22.96
C SER A 358 9.31 22.16 -22.93
N ALA A 359 9.23 22.81 -21.78
CA ALA A 359 8.81 24.20 -21.64
C ALA A 359 9.89 25.19 -22.05
N GLY A 360 11.18 24.85 -21.81
CA GLY A 360 12.33 25.64 -22.26
C GLY A 360 12.45 25.70 -23.78
N VAL A 361 12.25 24.57 -24.47
CA VAL A 361 12.29 24.48 -25.92
C VAL A 361 11.18 25.26 -26.62
N ARG A 362 10.04 25.52 -25.97
CA ARG A 362 8.92 26.30 -26.54
C ARG A 362 9.07 27.83 -26.36
N ARG A 363 10.09 28.29 -25.64
CA ARG A 363 10.36 29.72 -25.39
C ARG A 363 11.53 30.27 -26.20
N VAL A 364 12.16 29.43 -26.98
CA VAL A 364 13.18 29.77 -28.03
C VAL A 364 12.51 29.62 -29.38
#